data_ce035504d65130079bb5abe856bc3d49
#
_entry.id   ce035504d65130079bb5abe856bc3d49
#
_cell.length_a   1.000
_cell.length_b   1.000
_cell.length_c   1.000
_cell.angle_alpha   90.00
_cell.angle_beta   90.00
_cell.angle_gamma   90.00
#
_symmetry.space_group_name_H-M   'P 1'
#
loop_
_entity.id
_entity.type
_entity.pdbx_description
1 polymer ?
#
loop_
_entity_poly.entity_id
_entity_poly.type
_entity_poly.pdbx_seq_one_letter_code
_entity_poly.pdbx_strand_id
1 'polypeptide(L)'
;MISIYAFVFLRKILREDGGFSFFRVMILRGEIIMNTLVIVLIAAVCLFCGYTFYGRWLANKWGIDPKAKTPAVALEDGQDYVPTDGWTVFAHQFSSIAGAGPVTGAIQAAAFGWVPVLLWVILGGIFFGAVTDFGALYASVKNEGKSMGLLIEKYIGKAGRKLFLLFCWLFTLIVIAAFADMVAGTFNAYTVADGVTSLSPAAQTNGAAGSISLMFIVFAMVFGVLQKHLHLTGWKETLAGLVCTVAAFAIGMAFPVIAGKDTWSYLTFAYIFLAAVMPMWLLMQPRDFMTTFMFAGMIIGAVVGLVVAHPTMNLPAYTGFKNAKMGDMFPILFVTVACGAVSGFHSLVSSGTSSKTVSNEKDMLKVGYGAMVLESLLAVLALCVAGAAAAADGTAATGTPFQIFSAGVAGFLEMFGIPVYVAQCFMTMCVSALALTSLDSVARIGRMSFQELFSTDDMEHAEGWRKLLCNKYFSTVVTLACGFILTKIGYSNIWPLFGSANQLLSALVLITLCVFLKVTGRENKTLFPPLIIMLCVTFTALVERTIALVHAFGAGTAVFMVEGLQLIIAILLMVLGIIIVYTSGKELFQKKGVKNAQVKNA
;
A
#
# COMPACT_ATOMS: atom_id res chain seq x y z
N MET A 1 17.82 5.98 -25.13
CA MET A 1 19.10 5.28 -25.42
C MET A 1 19.43 4.24 -24.34
N ILE A 2 19.36 4.54 -23.05
CA ILE A 2 19.64 3.57 -21.95
C ILE A 2 18.65 2.40 -21.92
N SER A 3 17.37 2.60 -22.24
CA SER A 3 16.37 1.53 -22.37
C SER A 3 16.69 0.56 -23.52
N ILE A 4 17.27 1.07 -24.60
CA ILE A 4 17.73 0.25 -25.74
C ILE A 4 19.01 -0.50 -25.35
N TYR A 5 19.90 0.10 -24.59
CA TYR A 5 21.11 -0.56 -24.09
C TYR A 5 20.81 -1.64 -23.06
N ALA A 6 19.85 -1.42 -22.14
CA ALA A 6 19.39 -2.45 -21.22
C ALA A 6 18.71 -3.61 -21.97
N PHE A 7 17.91 -3.31 -22.99
CA PHE A 7 17.28 -4.32 -23.85
C PHE A 7 18.29 -5.03 -24.75
N VAL A 8 19.29 -4.32 -25.28
CA VAL A 8 20.39 -4.86 -26.06
C VAL A 8 21.37 -5.68 -25.20
N PHE A 9 21.62 -5.23 -23.96
CA PHE A 9 22.43 -5.97 -22.96
C PHE A 9 21.72 -7.25 -22.53
N LEU A 10 20.42 -7.17 -22.19
CA LEU A 10 19.60 -8.36 -21.95
C LEU A 10 19.56 -9.28 -23.20
N ARG A 11 19.41 -8.72 -24.40
CA ARG A 11 19.40 -9.49 -25.65
C ARG A 11 20.76 -10.11 -25.96
N LYS A 12 21.87 -9.49 -25.54
CA LYS A 12 23.24 -10.04 -25.72
C LYS A 12 23.49 -11.17 -24.70
N ILE A 13 23.07 -11.03 -23.46
CA ILE A 13 23.07 -12.10 -22.45
C ILE A 13 22.16 -13.26 -22.88
N LEU A 14 21.05 -12.97 -23.56
CA LEU A 14 20.08 -13.94 -24.06
C LEU A 14 20.54 -14.68 -25.33
N ARG A 15 21.65 -14.27 -25.95
CA ARG A 15 22.07 -14.79 -27.30
C ARG A 15 23.34 -15.63 -27.29
N GLU A 16 24.11 -15.62 -26.21
CA GLU A 16 25.35 -16.42 -26.12
C GLU A 16 25.15 -17.65 -25.24
N ASP A 17 25.05 -18.77 -25.91
CA ASP A 17 25.45 -20.13 -25.56
C ASP A 17 24.78 -20.91 -24.41
N GLY A 18 24.28 -22.11 -24.77
CA GLY A 18 24.19 -23.36 -23.96
C GLY A 18 23.67 -23.30 -22.52
N GLY A 19 24.16 -22.37 -21.74
CA GLY A 19 23.77 -22.14 -20.35
C GLY A 19 22.34 -21.64 -20.17
N PHE A 20 21.81 -20.90 -21.13
CA PHE A 20 20.44 -20.36 -21.05
C PHE A 20 19.38 -21.42 -21.34
N SER A 21 19.67 -22.39 -22.15
CA SER A 21 18.82 -23.56 -22.38
C SER A 21 18.71 -24.41 -21.09
N PHE A 22 19.83 -24.58 -20.39
CA PHE A 22 19.89 -25.31 -19.11
C PHE A 22 19.12 -24.56 -18.02
N PHE A 23 19.31 -23.23 -17.87
CA PHE A 23 18.56 -22.38 -16.94
C PHE A 23 17.07 -22.35 -17.27
N ARG A 24 16.71 -22.28 -18.53
CA ARG A 24 15.31 -22.34 -18.99
C ARG A 24 14.67 -23.69 -18.70
N VAL A 25 15.40 -24.79 -18.86
CA VAL A 25 14.93 -26.14 -18.53
C VAL A 25 14.80 -26.32 -17.01
N MET A 26 15.73 -25.81 -16.21
CA MET A 26 15.65 -25.83 -14.76
C MET A 26 14.48 -25.00 -14.23
N ILE A 27 14.25 -23.77 -14.77
CA ILE A 27 13.09 -22.95 -14.41
C ILE A 27 11.78 -23.65 -14.76
N LEU A 28 11.69 -24.25 -15.95
CA LEU A 28 10.48 -24.95 -16.40
C LEU A 28 10.21 -26.26 -15.63
N ARG A 29 11.23 -26.85 -15.02
CA ARG A 29 11.09 -28.04 -14.17
C ARG A 29 10.84 -27.72 -12.70
N GLY A 30 10.87 -26.45 -12.28
CA GLY A 30 10.70 -26.06 -10.87
C GLY A 30 11.87 -26.46 -9.96
N GLU A 31 13.03 -26.85 -10.53
CA GLU A 31 14.16 -27.45 -9.80
C GLU A 31 15.20 -26.43 -9.30
N ILE A 32 14.91 -25.12 -9.37
CA ILE A 32 15.85 -24.09 -8.87
C ILE A 32 15.70 -23.98 -7.35
N ILE A 33 16.50 -24.71 -6.64
CA ILE A 33 16.68 -24.53 -5.19
C ILE A 33 17.66 -23.38 -5.00
N MET A 34 17.15 -22.22 -4.55
CA MET A 34 17.96 -21.05 -4.22
C MET A 34 17.88 -20.72 -2.74
N ASN A 35 18.98 -20.21 -2.21
CA ASN A 35 18.98 -19.63 -0.87
C ASN A 35 18.23 -18.28 -0.89
N THR A 36 17.30 -18.10 0.05
CA THR A 36 16.50 -16.87 0.14
C THR A 36 17.34 -15.61 0.34
N LEU A 37 18.48 -15.73 1.03
CA LEU A 37 19.42 -14.63 1.20
C LEU A 37 19.95 -14.13 -0.15
N VAL A 38 20.28 -15.04 -1.08
CA VAL A 38 20.76 -14.67 -2.42
C VAL A 38 19.67 -13.91 -3.18
N ILE A 39 18.42 -14.34 -3.06
CA ILE A 39 17.26 -13.65 -3.70
C ILE A 39 17.12 -12.23 -3.15
N VAL A 40 17.18 -12.06 -1.82
CA VAL A 40 17.09 -10.73 -1.19
C VAL A 40 18.26 -9.84 -1.59
N LEU A 41 19.49 -10.36 -1.63
CA LEU A 41 20.66 -9.59 -2.05
C LEU A 41 20.56 -9.14 -3.52
N ILE A 42 20.16 -10.02 -4.43
CA ILE A 42 19.93 -9.67 -5.84
C ILE A 42 18.86 -8.57 -5.94
N ALA A 43 17.75 -8.74 -5.26
CA ALA A 43 16.68 -7.75 -5.25
C ALA A 43 17.14 -6.40 -4.68
N ALA A 44 17.84 -6.42 -3.55
CA ALA A 44 18.38 -5.21 -2.92
C ALA A 44 19.35 -4.46 -3.85
N VAL A 45 20.25 -5.18 -4.54
CA VAL A 45 21.16 -4.58 -5.52
C VAL A 45 20.39 -4.00 -6.71
N CYS A 46 19.41 -4.73 -7.27
CA CYS A 46 18.59 -4.23 -8.37
C CYS A 46 17.80 -2.97 -7.99
N LEU A 47 17.17 -2.98 -6.83
CA LEU A 47 16.40 -1.86 -6.30
C LEU A 47 17.29 -0.65 -5.99
N PHE A 48 18.47 -0.88 -5.40
CA PHE A 48 19.46 0.17 -5.15
C PHE A 48 19.99 0.78 -6.46
N CYS A 49 20.27 -0.04 -7.47
CA CYS A 49 20.64 0.41 -8.81
C CYS A 49 19.49 1.23 -9.45
N GLY A 50 18.25 0.77 -9.31
CA GLY A 50 17.07 1.49 -9.77
C GLY A 50 16.98 2.89 -9.15
N TYR A 51 17.14 2.99 -7.83
CA TYR A 51 17.18 4.28 -7.13
C TYR A 51 18.33 5.18 -7.59
N THR A 52 19.55 4.62 -7.64
CA THR A 52 20.77 5.40 -7.88
C THR A 52 20.90 5.86 -9.33
N PHE A 53 20.57 5.01 -10.29
CA PHE A 53 20.72 5.34 -11.72
C PHE A 53 19.44 5.90 -12.31
N TYR A 54 18.35 5.14 -12.25
CA TYR A 54 17.10 5.54 -12.90
C TYR A 54 16.36 6.65 -12.14
N GLY A 55 16.24 6.55 -10.82
CA GLY A 55 15.59 7.56 -9.99
C GLY A 55 16.30 8.91 -10.05
N ARG A 56 17.64 8.94 -9.93
CA ARG A 56 18.42 10.20 -10.05
C ARG A 56 18.35 10.77 -11.46
N TRP A 57 18.40 9.90 -12.49
CA TRP A 57 18.23 10.36 -13.88
C TRP A 57 16.85 11.02 -14.07
N LEU A 58 15.79 10.42 -13.54
CA LEU A 58 14.43 10.96 -13.62
C LEU A 58 14.30 12.30 -12.89
N ALA A 59 14.87 12.41 -11.68
CA ALA A 59 14.91 13.63 -10.90
C ALA A 59 15.60 14.78 -11.65
N ASN A 60 16.74 14.49 -12.27
CA ASN A 60 17.45 15.46 -13.10
C ASN A 60 16.64 15.88 -14.34
N LYS A 61 15.95 14.94 -14.97
CA LYS A 61 15.08 15.20 -16.13
C LYS A 61 13.90 16.10 -15.81
N TRP A 62 13.32 15.96 -14.64
CA TRP A 62 12.18 16.77 -14.21
C TRP A 62 12.58 18.11 -13.61
N GLY A 63 13.88 18.33 -13.35
CA GLY A 63 14.41 19.60 -12.89
C GLY A 63 14.10 19.89 -11.44
N ILE A 64 14.58 19.02 -10.54
CA ILE A 64 14.59 19.31 -9.11
C ILE A 64 15.56 20.47 -8.84
N ASP A 65 15.10 21.48 -8.12
CA ASP A 65 15.90 22.64 -7.72
C ASP A 65 16.05 22.69 -6.19
N PRO A 66 17.23 22.32 -5.64
CA PRO A 66 17.48 22.40 -4.21
C PRO A 66 17.40 23.82 -3.60
N LYS A 67 17.39 24.86 -4.44
CA LYS A 67 17.29 26.27 -4.00
C LYS A 67 15.84 26.76 -3.99
N ALA A 68 14.92 26.05 -4.64
CA ALA A 68 13.51 26.41 -4.64
C ALA A 68 12.89 26.22 -3.24
N LYS A 69 12.07 27.18 -2.82
CA LYS A 69 11.28 27.04 -1.60
C LYS A 69 10.15 26.05 -1.84
N THR A 70 10.06 25.03 -0.99
CA THR A 70 8.94 24.10 -1.01
C THR A 70 7.69 24.71 -0.39
N PRO A 71 6.49 24.17 -0.67
CA PRO A 71 5.25 24.61 -0.04
C PRO A 71 5.31 24.54 1.49
N ALA A 72 5.98 23.52 2.06
CA ALA A 72 6.19 23.41 3.49
C ALA A 72 6.80 24.67 4.11
N VAL A 73 7.79 25.28 3.41
CA VAL A 73 8.48 26.50 3.86
C VAL A 73 7.76 27.77 3.44
N ALA A 74 7.14 27.79 2.24
CA ALA A 74 6.52 28.99 1.69
C ALA A 74 5.14 29.29 2.29
N LEU A 75 4.41 28.25 2.69
CA LEU A 75 3.04 28.29 3.19
C LEU A 75 2.93 27.77 4.64
N GLU A 76 4.03 27.81 5.40
CA GLU A 76 4.10 27.31 6.77
C GLU A 76 2.96 27.89 7.63
N ASP A 77 2.12 27.00 8.18
CA ASP A 77 0.98 27.34 9.03
C ASP A 77 1.01 26.63 10.40
N GLY A 78 2.00 25.78 10.62
CA GLY A 78 2.16 25.00 11.84
C GLY A 78 1.10 23.90 12.05
N GLN A 79 0.25 23.64 11.05
CA GLN A 79 -0.80 22.61 11.10
C GLN A 79 -0.69 21.61 9.96
N ASP A 80 -0.89 22.05 8.73
CA ASP A 80 -0.80 21.23 7.52
C ASP A 80 0.56 21.37 6.86
N TYR A 81 1.08 22.60 6.78
CA TYR A 81 2.38 22.93 6.19
C TYR A 81 3.41 23.12 7.30
N VAL A 82 4.21 22.09 7.52
CA VAL A 82 5.22 22.05 8.57
C VAL A 82 6.57 21.59 7.99
N PRO A 83 7.55 22.50 7.85
CA PRO A 83 8.87 22.15 7.34
C PRO A 83 9.52 21.09 8.24
N THR A 84 9.77 19.92 7.68
CA THR A 84 10.28 18.76 8.42
C THR A 84 11.55 18.24 7.75
N ASP A 85 12.45 17.65 8.54
CA ASP A 85 13.66 17.00 8.05
C ASP A 85 13.33 15.87 7.07
N GLY A 86 14.13 15.76 6.02
CA GLY A 86 13.91 14.81 4.93
C GLY A 86 13.96 13.33 5.34
N TRP A 87 14.61 12.95 6.45
CA TRP A 87 14.57 11.58 6.98
C TRP A 87 13.28 11.31 7.73
N THR A 88 12.81 12.28 8.49
CA THR A 88 11.51 12.20 9.18
C THR A 88 10.36 12.11 8.18
N VAL A 89 10.39 12.91 7.11
CA VAL A 89 9.39 12.83 6.03
C VAL A 89 9.47 11.48 5.30
N PHE A 90 10.68 10.95 5.06
CA PHE A 90 10.87 9.61 4.49
C PHE A 90 10.27 8.52 5.39
N ALA A 91 10.54 8.56 6.69
CA ALA A 91 10.00 7.60 7.64
C ALA A 91 8.46 7.66 7.68
N HIS A 92 7.90 8.88 7.70
CA HIS A 92 6.45 9.08 7.62
C HIS A 92 5.85 8.56 6.31
N GLN A 93 6.46 8.88 5.15
CA GLN A 93 6.02 8.37 3.85
C GLN A 93 6.06 6.85 3.84
N PHE A 94 7.19 6.24 4.24
CA PHE A 94 7.35 4.79 4.28
C PHE A 94 6.32 4.12 5.20
N SER A 95 6.15 4.58 6.43
CA SER A 95 5.19 3.99 7.37
C SER A 95 3.73 4.12 6.90
N SER A 96 3.42 5.17 6.13
CA SER A 96 2.07 5.40 5.60
C SER A 96 1.77 4.54 4.37
N ILE A 97 2.76 4.26 3.52
CA ILE A 97 2.60 3.45 2.31
C ILE A 97 2.80 1.96 2.57
N ALA A 98 3.76 1.59 3.42
CA ALA A 98 4.07 0.20 3.78
C ALA A 98 2.94 -0.40 4.63
N GLY A 99 1.81 -0.66 3.99
CA GLY A 99 0.64 -1.30 4.60
C GLY A 99 0.69 -2.83 4.54
N ALA A 100 -0.47 -3.44 4.65
CA ALA A 100 -0.64 -4.89 4.52
C ALA A 100 -0.29 -5.42 3.12
N GLY A 101 -0.36 -4.56 2.11
CA GLY A 101 -0.27 -4.92 0.69
C GLY A 101 1.01 -5.63 0.27
N PRO A 102 2.21 -5.12 0.57
CA PRO A 102 3.46 -5.75 0.15
C PRO A 102 3.63 -7.17 0.71
N VAL A 103 3.23 -7.40 1.96
CA VAL A 103 3.28 -8.72 2.59
C VAL A 103 2.22 -9.66 2.00
N THR A 104 0.98 -9.23 2.00
CA THR A 104 -0.15 -10.06 1.56
C THR A 104 -0.07 -10.38 0.07
N GLY A 105 0.22 -9.38 -0.76
CA GLY A 105 0.27 -9.54 -2.21
C GLY A 105 1.36 -10.50 -2.65
N ALA A 106 2.58 -10.35 -2.12
CA ALA A 106 3.71 -11.21 -2.47
C ALA A 106 3.47 -12.67 -2.07
N ILE A 107 2.93 -12.91 -0.86
CA ILE A 107 2.63 -14.26 -0.36
C ILE A 107 1.52 -14.93 -1.18
N GLN A 108 0.43 -14.21 -1.49
CA GLN A 108 -0.65 -14.77 -2.30
C GLN A 108 -0.21 -15.07 -3.73
N ALA A 109 0.51 -14.13 -4.36
CA ALA A 109 0.97 -14.28 -5.74
C ALA A 109 2.02 -15.38 -5.90
N ALA A 110 2.69 -15.80 -4.81
CA ALA A 110 3.62 -16.93 -4.82
C ALA A 110 2.99 -18.25 -5.32
N ALA A 111 1.65 -18.33 -5.38
CA ALA A 111 0.93 -19.41 -6.03
C ALA A 111 1.29 -19.59 -7.53
N PHE A 112 1.82 -18.55 -8.21
CA PHE A 112 2.36 -18.63 -9.57
C PHE A 112 3.86 -18.98 -9.63
N GLY A 113 4.48 -19.19 -8.49
CA GLY A 113 5.91 -19.38 -8.31
C GLY A 113 6.63 -18.10 -7.89
N TRP A 114 7.79 -18.26 -7.22
CA TRP A 114 8.51 -17.11 -6.67
C TRP A 114 9.19 -16.21 -7.72
N VAL A 115 9.60 -16.77 -8.89
CA VAL A 115 10.31 -16.02 -9.94
C VAL A 115 9.43 -14.94 -10.58
N PRO A 116 8.20 -15.24 -11.06
CA PRO A 116 7.32 -14.21 -11.63
C PRO A 116 7.00 -13.09 -10.62
N VAL A 117 6.78 -13.44 -9.35
CA VAL A 117 6.52 -12.46 -8.28
C VAL A 117 7.71 -11.56 -8.05
N LEU A 118 8.91 -12.14 -7.92
CA LEU A 118 10.17 -11.39 -7.75
C LEU A 118 10.41 -10.41 -8.90
N LEU A 119 10.24 -10.87 -10.13
CA LEU A 119 10.42 -10.03 -11.31
C LEU A 119 9.44 -8.88 -11.34
N TRP A 120 8.16 -9.14 -11.03
CA TRP A 120 7.15 -8.07 -11.00
C TRP A 120 7.40 -7.08 -9.87
N VAL A 121 7.78 -7.52 -8.66
CA VAL A 121 8.12 -6.63 -7.55
C VAL A 121 9.31 -5.72 -7.91
N ILE A 122 10.38 -6.26 -8.49
CA ILE A 122 11.58 -5.47 -8.84
C ILE A 122 11.26 -4.50 -9.99
N LEU A 123 10.73 -4.99 -11.10
CA LEU A 123 10.47 -4.16 -12.29
C LEU A 123 9.32 -3.16 -12.02
N GLY A 124 8.26 -3.61 -11.38
CA GLY A 124 7.13 -2.78 -10.99
C GLY A 124 7.55 -1.70 -10.01
N GLY A 125 8.29 -2.06 -8.97
CA GLY A 125 8.79 -1.12 -7.97
C GLY A 125 9.67 -0.03 -8.57
N ILE A 126 10.63 -0.38 -9.43
CA ILE A 126 11.56 0.58 -10.04
C ILE A 126 10.90 1.47 -11.10
N PHE A 127 10.19 0.88 -12.06
CA PHE A 127 9.77 1.59 -13.28
C PHE A 127 8.33 2.10 -13.24
N PHE A 128 7.52 1.64 -12.27
CA PHE A 128 6.11 1.99 -12.17
C PHE A 128 5.81 2.65 -10.82
N GLY A 129 5.91 1.93 -9.71
CA GLY A 129 5.52 2.42 -8.39
C GLY A 129 6.34 3.61 -7.95
N ALA A 130 7.67 3.49 -7.90
CA ALA A 130 8.55 4.58 -7.48
C ALA A 130 8.46 5.82 -8.38
N VAL A 131 8.20 5.62 -9.68
CA VAL A 131 7.99 6.72 -10.64
C VAL A 131 6.67 7.44 -10.35
N THR A 132 5.61 6.69 -10.04
CA THR A 132 4.29 7.26 -9.71
C THR A 132 4.33 8.03 -8.41
N ASP A 133 4.94 7.48 -7.37
CA ASP A 133 5.02 8.09 -6.04
C ASP A 133 5.88 9.35 -6.04
N PHE A 134 7.06 9.28 -6.67
CA PHE A 134 7.92 10.44 -6.86
C PHE A 134 7.25 11.50 -7.74
N GLY A 135 6.55 11.08 -8.81
CA GLY A 135 5.82 11.98 -9.71
C GLY A 135 4.68 12.71 -9.00
N ALA A 136 3.91 12.00 -8.17
CA ALA A 136 2.83 12.59 -7.39
C ALA A 136 3.35 13.62 -6.37
N LEU A 137 4.43 13.27 -5.65
CA LEU A 137 5.10 14.19 -4.73
C LEU A 137 5.62 15.43 -5.47
N TYR A 138 6.34 15.21 -6.57
CA TYR A 138 6.90 16.28 -7.40
C TYR A 138 5.82 17.22 -7.95
N ALA A 139 4.75 16.66 -8.54
CA ALA A 139 3.65 17.46 -9.07
C ALA A 139 2.96 18.28 -7.97
N SER A 140 2.77 17.70 -6.80
CA SER A 140 2.16 18.38 -5.65
C SER A 140 3.05 19.52 -5.13
N VAL A 141 4.34 19.27 -4.90
CA VAL A 141 5.29 20.30 -4.46
C VAL A 141 5.37 21.45 -5.45
N LYS A 142 5.40 21.17 -6.76
CA LYS A 142 5.39 22.21 -7.81
C LYS A 142 4.04 22.93 -7.97
N ASN A 143 3.00 22.51 -7.26
CA ASN A 143 1.67 23.10 -7.25
C ASN A 143 1.19 23.42 -5.82
N GLU A 144 2.03 24.04 -5.01
CA GLU A 144 1.67 24.56 -3.67
C GLU A 144 1.20 23.47 -2.69
N GLY A 145 1.69 22.22 -2.82
CA GLY A 145 1.27 21.12 -1.96
C GLY A 145 -0.18 20.65 -2.20
N LYS A 146 -0.75 20.94 -3.38
CA LYS A 146 -2.13 20.54 -3.71
C LYS A 146 -2.26 19.03 -3.82
N SER A 147 -3.35 18.50 -3.27
CA SER A 147 -3.71 17.06 -3.38
C SER A 147 -3.90 16.63 -4.84
N MET A 148 -3.83 15.32 -5.10
CA MET A 148 -4.03 14.78 -6.45
C MET A 148 -5.39 15.17 -7.04
N GLY A 149 -6.45 15.23 -6.22
CA GLY A 149 -7.77 15.68 -6.68
C GLY A 149 -7.75 17.15 -7.19
N LEU A 150 -7.06 18.04 -6.50
CA LEU A 150 -6.90 19.45 -6.93
C LEU A 150 -5.98 19.58 -8.14
N LEU A 151 -4.98 18.71 -8.29
CA LEU A 151 -4.16 18.67 -9.50
C LEU A 151 -4.99 18.24 -10.71
N ILE A 152 -5.87 17.22 -10.55
CA ILE A 152 -6.80 16.81 -11.59
C ILE A 152 -7.75 17.93 -11.96
N GLU A 153 -8.27 18.70 -10.99
CA GLU A 153 -9.07 19.89 -11.30
C GLU A 153 -8.31 20.92 -12.13
N LYS A 154 -7.07 21.21 -11.72
CA LYS A 154 -6.23 22.20 -12.40
C LYS A 154 -5.90 21.83 -13.85
N TYR A 155 -5.60 20.55 -14.11
CA TYR A 155 -5.06 20.09 -15.40
C TYR A 155 -6.10 19.40 -16.29
N ILE A 156 -7.19 18.85 -15.73
CA ILE A 156 -8.21 18.09 -16.45
C ILE A 156 -9.57 18.79 -16.35
N GLY A 157 -9.89 19.42 -15.21
CA GLY A 157 -11.09 20.19 -14.99
C GLY A 157 -11.99 19.69 -13.85
N LYS A 158 -13.02 20.49 -13.51
CA LYS A 158 -13.92 20.25 -12.37
C LYS A 158 -14.67 18.90 -12.48
N ALA A 159 -15.08 18.47 -13.67
CA ALA A 159 -15.74 17.18 -13.87
C ALA A 159 -14.77 16.03 -13.56
N GLY A 160 -13.52 16.12 -14.02
CA GLY A 160 -12.47 15.14 -13.72
C GLY A 160 -12.22 15.01 -12.22
N ARG A 161 -12.19 16.12 -11.47
CA ARG A 161 -12.06 16.10 -10.01
C ARG A 161 -13.19 15.33 -9.34
N LYS A 162 -14.46 15.62 -9.67
CA LYS A 162 -15.61 14.94 -9.06
C LYS A 162 -15.60 13.44 -9.31
N LEU A 163 -15.30 13.02 -10.54
CA LEU A 163 -15.20 11.61 -10.89
C LEU A 163 -14.04 10.92 -10.16
N PHE A 164 -12.90 11.60 -10.03
CA PHE A 164 -11.75 11.09 -9.29
C PHE A 164 -12.03 10.97 -7.79
N LEU A 165 -12.71 11.95 -7.18
CA LEU A 165 -13.10 11.90 -5.77
C LEU A 165 -14.08 10.75 -5.49
N LEU A 166 -15.04 10.53 -6.41
CA LEU A 166 -15.95 9.38 -6.31
C LEU A 166 -15.18 8.06 -6.43
N PHE A 167 -14.24 7.97 -7.37
CA PHE A 167 -13.36 6.81 -7.50
C PHE A 167 -12.54 6.58 -6.22
N CYS A 168 -11.91 7.62 -5.68
CA CYS A 168 -11.14 7.55 -4.44
C CYS A 168 -12.03 7.08 -3.28
N TRP A 169 -13.25 7.59 -3.15
CA TRP A 169 -14.17 7.17 -2.11
C TRP A 169 -14.50 5.68 -2.22
N LEU A 170 -14.91 5.21 -3.40
CA LEU A 170 -15.18 3.79 -3.64
C LEU A 170 -13.95 2.91 -3.35
N PHE A 171 -12.76 3.36 -3.79
CA PHE A 171 -11.51 2.68 -3.49
C PHE A 171 -11.27 2.57 -1.99
N THR A 172 -11.48 3.64 -1.23
CA THR A 172 -11.28 3.61 0.23
C THR A 172 -12.24 2.65 0.93
N LEU A 173 -13.48 2.48 0.45
CA LEU A 173 -14.41 1.47 0.98
C LEU A 173 -13.88 0.05 0.82
N ILE A 174 -13.30 -0.26 -0.34
CA ILE A 174 -12.69 -1.57 -0.63
C ILE A 174 -11.51 -1.82 0.30
N VAL A 175 -10.64 -0.82 0.49
CA VAL A 175 -9.47 -0.93 1.38
C VAL A 175 -9.90 -1.13 2.83
N ILE A 176 -10.87 -0.34 3.31
CA ILE A 176 -11.42 -0.49 4.67
C ILE A 176 -11.95 -1.91 4.87
N ALA A 177 -12.73 -2.41 3.91
CA ALA A 177 -13.30 -3.75 4.00
C ALA A 177 -12.23 -4.84 4.03
N ALA A 178 -11.26 -4.81 3.11
CA ALA A 178 -10.22 -5.82 2.99
C ALA A 178 -9.32 -5.86 4.24
N PHE A 179 -8.85 -4.70 4.68
CA PHE A 179 -7.87 -4.62 5.77
C PHE A 179 -8.52 -4.83 7.14
N ALA A 180 -9.73 -4.30 7.36
CA ALA A 180 -10.44 -4.53 8.62
C ALA A 180 -10.81 -6.01 8.80
N ASP A 181 -11.26 -6.69 7.73
CA ASP A 181 -11.55 -8.11 7.77
C ASP A 181 -10.29 -8.96 8.03
N MET A 182 -9.16 -8.57 7.42
CA MET A 182 -7.87 -9.25 7.62
C MET A 182 -7.36 -9.08 9.06
N VAL A 183 -7.43 -7.87 9.62
CA VAL A 183 -7.03 -7.59 11.01
C VAL A 183 -7.91 -8.37 11.98
N ALA A 184 -9.24 -8.32 11.80
CA ALA A 184 -10.17 -9.07 12.65
C ALA A 184 -9.93 -10.59 12.54
N GLY A 185 -9.62 -11.09 11.35
CA GLY A 185 -9.26 -12.49 11.13
C GLY A 185 -7.94 -12.90 11.80
N THR A 186 -6.96 -11.99 11.85
CA THR A 186 -5.67 -12.24 12.51
C THR A 186 -5.77 -12.31 14.03
N PHE A 187 -6.65 -11.51 14.63
CA PHE A 187 -6.89 -11.51 16.09
C PHE A 187 -7.90 -12.59 16.52
N ASN A 188 -8.56 -13.25 15.58
CA ASN A 188 -9.57 -14.26 15.87
C ASN A 188 -8.96 -15.43 16.65
N ALA A 189 -9.57 -15.73 17.81
CA ALA A 189 -9.13 -16.82 18.68
C ALA A 189 -9.77 -18.18 18.36
N TYR A 190 -10.73 -18.23 17.43
CA TYR A 190 -11.50 -19.43 17.14
C TYR A 190 -11.26 -19.95 15.72
N THR A 191 -11.32 -21.27 15.56
CA THR A 191 -11.32 -21.94 14.27
C THR A 191 -12.59 -22.76 14.12
N VAL A 192 -13.10 -22.86 12.90
CA VAL A 192 -14.24 -23.73 12.57
C VAL A 192 -13.71 -24.90 11.75
N ALA A 193 -13.80 -26.10 12.28
CA ALA A 193 -13.49 -27.36 11.60
C ALA A 193 -14.71 -28.28 11.69
N ASP A 194 -15.15 -28.81 10.57
CA ASP A 194 -16.30 -29.72 10.46
C ASP A 194 -17.60 -29.17 11.12
N GLY A 195 -17.80 -27.84 11.02
CA GLY A 195 -18.96 -27.15 11.61
C GLY A 195 -18.87 -26.94 13.13
N VAL A 196 -17.78 -27.34 13.78
CA VAL A 196 -17.55 -27.14 15.21
C VAL A 196 -16.60 -25.97 15.42
N THR A 197 -17.04 -24.99 16.22
CA THR A 197 -16.20 -23.87 16.63
C THR A 197 -15.36 -24.28 17.83
N SER A 198 -14.04 -24.22 17.70
CA SER A 198 -13.07 -24.55 18.75
C SER A 198 -12.04 -23.43 18.89
N LEU A 199 -11.34 -23.40 20.03
CA LEU A 199 -10.19 -22.52 20.22
C LEU A 199 -9.06 -22.92 19.28
N SER A 200 -8.53 -21.92 18.57
CA SER A 200 -7.34 -22.09 17.74
C SER A 200 -6.12 -22.43 18.59
N PRO A 201 -5.18 -23.26 18.13
CA PRO A 201 -3.88 -23.43 18.78
C PRO A 201 -3.13 -22.09 18.99
N ALA A 202 -3.38 -21.09 18.15
CA ALA A 202 -2.80 -19.75 18.24
C ALA A 202 -3.69 -18.76 19.01
N ALA A 203 -4.75 -19.21 19.69
CA ALA A 203 -5.72 -18.32 20.34
C ALA A 203 -5.07 -17.33 21.33
N GLN A 204 -4.09 -17.79 22.11
CA GLN A 204 -3.36 -16.92 23.03
C GLN A 204 -2.53 -15.85 22.30
N THR A 205 -1.78 -16.25 21.28
CA THR A 205 -0.96 -15.31 20.47
C THR A 205 -1.85 -14.29 19.75
N ASN A 206 -2.94 -14.74 19.13
CA ASN A 206 -3.89 -13.89 18.43
C ASN A 206 -4.58 -12.91 19.39
N GLY A 207 -5.04 -13.42 20.54
CA GLY A 207 -5.64 -12.59 21.59
C GLY A 207 -4.67 -11.60 22.20
N ALA A 208 -3.41 -11.99 22.43
CA ALA A 208 -2.36 -11.10 22.89
C ALA A 208 -2.07 -9.99 21.87
N ALA A 209 -1.95 -10.31 20.57
CA ALA A 209 -1.75 -9.32 19.52
C ALA A 209 -2.91 -8.31 19.46
N GLY A 210 -4.16 -8.77 19.60
CA GLY A 210 -5.32 -7.90 19.70
C GLY A 210 -5.28 -7.01 20.92
N SER A 211 -4.93 -7.57 22.10
CA SER A 211 -4.76 -6.79 23.35
C SER A 211 -3.65 -5.76 23.23
N ILE A 212 -2.50 -6.11 22.66
CA ILE A 212 -1.40 -5.17 22.39
C ILE A 212 -1.90 -4.03 21.51
N SER A 213 -2.70 -4.33 20.45
CA SER A 213 -3.27 -3.30 19.58
C SER A 213 -4.16 -2.32 20.33
N LEU A 214 -5.01 -2.80 21.24
CA LEU A 214 -5.85 -1.95 22.10
C LEU A 214 -5.01 -1.10 23.05
N MET A 215 -4.00 -1.71 23.71
CA MET A 215 -3.08 -0.96 24.58
C MET A 215 -2.28 0.07 23.81
N PHE A 216 -1.89 -0.24 22.58
CA PHE A 216 -1.16 0.67 21.70
C PHE A 216 -1.94 1.96 21.43
N ILE A 217 -3.28 1.87 21.24
CA ILE A 217 -4.16 3.02 21.09
C ILE A 217 -4.13 3.89 22.36
N VAL A 218 -4.27 3.26 23.53
CA VAL A 218 -4.27 3.97 24.82
C VAL A 218 -2.92 4.66 25.06
N PHE A 219 -1.82 3.93 24.88
CA PHE A 219 -0.48 4.47 25.09
C PHE A 219 -0.10 5.52 24.05
N ALA A 220 -0.59 5.43 22.81
CA ALA A 220 -0.41 6.48 21.80
C ALA A 220 -1.10 7.78 22.23
N MET A 221 -2.32 7.71 22.76
CA MET A 221 -2.99 8.90 23.30
C MET A 221 -2.27 9.48 24.50
N VAL A 222 -1.80 8.64 25.42
CA VAL A 222 -0.99 9.08 26.58
C VAL A 222 0.29 9.75 26.09
N PHE A 223 0.99 9.15 25.15
CA PHE A 223 2.21 9.69 24.57
C PHE A 223 1.96 11.03 23.85
N GLY A 224 0.87 11.15 23.08
CA GLY A 224 0.49 12.41 22.43
C GLY A 224 0.22 13.54 23.42
N VAL A 225 -0.44 13.24 24.54
CA VAL A 225 -0.66 14.20 25.64
C VAL A 225 0.68 14.58 26.29
N LEU A 226 1.56 13.61 26.55
CA LEU A 226 2.91 13.87 27.10
C LEU A 226 3.76 14.74 26.16
N GLN A 227 3.77 14.44 24.85
CA GLN A 227 4.48 15.25 23.86
C GLN A 227 4.01 16.71 23.90
N LYS A 228 2.69 16.93 23.94
CA LYS A 228 2.11 18.26 23.91
C LYS A 228 2.36 19.05 25.19
N HIS A 229 2.21 18.43 26.36
CA HIS A 229 2.31 19.13 27.65
C HIS A 229 3.75 19.26 28.17
N LEU A 230 4.60 18.27 27.90
CA LEU A 230 6.00 18.28 28.35
C LEU A 230 6.96 18.79 27.27
N HIS A 231 6.46 19.16 26.08
CA HIS A 231 7.26 19.59 24.92
C HIS A 231 8.45 18.66 24.66
N LEU A 232 8.17 17.34 24.63
CA LEU A 232 9.21 16.32 24.46
C LEU A 232 9.81 16.43 23.06
N THR A 233 11.14 16.51 22.98
CA THR A 233 11.90 16.57 21.72
C THR A 233 13.17 15.73 21.79
N GLY A 234 13.62 15.22 20.64
CA GLY A 234 14.86 14.48 20.49
C GLY A 234 14.87 13.17 21.29
N TRP A 235 15.97 12.90 22.03
CA TRP A 235 16.14 11.63 22.74
C TRP A 235 15.09 11.36 23.83
N LYS A 236 14.52 12.40 24.45
CA LYS A 236 13.47 12.28 25.48
C LYS A 236 12.15 11.80 24.86
N GLU A 237 11.84 12.29 23.69
CA GLU A 237 10.68 11.86 22.90
C GLU A 237 10.84 10.39 22.48
N THR A 238 12.02 10.03 21.97
CA THR A 238 12.36 8.66 21.58
C THR A 238 12.24 7.69 22.75
N LEU A 239 12.78 8.06 23.91
CA LEU A 239 12.70 7.24 25.12
C LEU A 239 11.25 7.07 25.61
N ALA A 240 10.48 8.15 25.66
CA ALA A 240 9.07 8.09 26.08
C ALA A 240 8.24 7.22 25.13
N GLY A 241 8.41 7.36 23.81
CA GLY A 241 7.75 6.52 22.82
C GLY A 241 8.13 5.05 22.95
N LEU A 242 9.40 4.75 23.17
CA LEU A 242 9.87 3.39 23.38
C LEU A 242 9.29 2.79 24.68
N VAL A 243 9.26 3.54 25.77
CA VAL A 243 8.66 3.08 27.06
C VAL A 243 7.18 2.79 26.87
N CYS A 244 6.43 3.68 26.18
CA CYS A 244 5.02 3.46 25.89
C CYS A 244 4.83 2.21 25.02
N THR A 245 5.68 1.98 24.02
CA THR A 245 5.65 0.79 23.17
C THR A 245 5.86 -0.48 23.99
N VAL A 246 6.93 -0.53 24.79
CA VAL A 246 7.25 -1.69 25.64
C VAL A 246 6.14 -1.95 26.65
N ALA A 247 5.57 -0.91 27.28
CA ALA A 247 4.46 -1.04 28.21
C ALA A 247 3.20 -1.63 27.54
N ALA A 248 2.85 -1.16 26.34
CA ALA A 248 1.74 -1.70 25.57
C ALA A 248 1.91 -3.20 25.27
N PHE A 249 3.13 -3.61 24.88
CA PHE A 249 3.47 -5.02 24.66
C PHE A 249 3.38 -5.85 25.94
N ALA A 250 3.99 -5.39 27.03
CA ALA A 250 4.01 -6.12 28.28
C ALA A 250 2.60 -6.36 28.84
N ILE A 251 1.76 -5.33 28.84
CA ILE A 251 0.38 -5.42 29.33
C ILE A 251 -0.47 -6.27 28.40
N GLY A 252 -0.37 -6.07 27.08
CA GLY A 252 -1.16 -6.83 26.11
C GLY A 252 -0.83 -8.32 26.09
N MET A 253 0.43 -8.71 26.28
CA MET A 253 0.83 -10.12 26.42
C MET A 253 0.40 -10.72 27.75
N ALA A 254 0.39 -9.93 28.83
CA ALA A 254 -0.05 -10.39 30.15
C ALA A 254 -1.57 -10.63 30.22
N PHE A 255 -2.36 -9.88 29.46
CA PHE A 255 -3.82 -9.93 29.46
C PHE A 255 -4.39 -10.14 28.05
N PRO A 256 -4.23 -11.34 27.46
CA PRO A 256 -4.74 -11.64 26.13
C PRO A 256 -6.27 -11.66 26.11
N VAL A 257 -6.89 -10.92 25.21
CA VAL A 257 -8.35 -10.88 25.00
C VAL A 257 -8.73 -11.99 24.00
N ILE A 258 -9.36 -13.04 24.51
CA ILE A 258 -9.83 -14.16 23.69
C ILE A 258 -11.22 -13.83 23.15
N ALA A 259 -11.30 -13.43 21.87
CA ALA A 259 -12.54 -13.02 21.24
C ALA A 259 -12.65 -13.55 19.80
N GLY A 260 -13.89 -13.61 19.29
CA GLY A 260 -14.17 -14.03 17.92
C GLY A 260 -13.96 -12.91 16.90
N LYS A 261 -13.94 -13.32 15.61
CA LYS A 261 -13.72 -12.42 14.48
C LYS A 261 -14.71 -11.23 14.46
N ASP A 262 -16.00 -11.48 14.74
CA ASP A 262 -17.01 -10.42 14.73
C ASP A 262 -16.74 -9.37 15.80
N THR A 263 -16.36 -9.78 17.02
CA THR A 263 -16.00 -8.86 18.12
C THR A 263 -14.81 -7.99 17.70
N TRP A 264 -13.77 -8.59 17.15
CA TRP A 264 -12.61 -7.86 16.65
C TRP A 264 -12.94 -6.94 15.47
N SER A 265 -13.89 -7.33 14.62
CA SER A 265 -14.39 -6.48 13.55
C SER A 265 -15.06 -5.21 14.11
N TYR A 266 -15.98 -5.34 15.08
CA TYR A 266 -16.61 -4.18 15.74
C TYR A 266 -15.61 -3.28 16.44
N LEU A 267 -14.64 -3.85 17.16
CA LEU A 267 -13.58 -3.08 17.84
C LEU A 267 -12.70 -2.33 16.83
N THR A 268 -12.36 -2.96 15.71
CA THR A 268 -11.59 -2.33 14.63
C THR A 268 -12.36 -1.15 14.03
N PHE A 269 -13.65 -1.31 13.73
CA PHE A 269 -14.46 -0.20 13.20
C PHE A 269 -14.67 0.93 14.19
N ALA A 270 -14.85 0.63 15.48
CA ALA A 270 -14.88 1.64 16.54
C ALA A 270 -13.56 2.42 16.62
N TYR A 271 -12.44 1.71 16.55
CA TYR A 271 -11.11 2.32 16.49
C TYR A 271 -10.93 3.23 15.28
N ILE A 272 -11.25 2.74 14.08
CA ILE A 272 -11.11 3.52 12.82
C ILE A 272 -11.98 4.79 12.87
N PHE A 273 -13.18 4.70 13.46
CA PHE A 273 -14.03 5.86 13.67
C PHE A 273 -13.32 6.91 14.54
N LEU A 274 -12.76 6.50 15.68
CA LEU A 274 -11.99 7.40 16.55
C LEU A 274 -10.81 8.02 15.81
N ALA A 275 -10.02 7.22 15.10
CA ALA A 275 -8.87 7.68 14.34
C ALA A 275 -9.25 8.68 13.23
N ALA A 276 -10.41 8.50 12.58
CA ALA A 276 -10.88 9.41 11.53
C ALA A 276 -11.38 10.76 12.08
N VAL A 277 -11.91 10.81 13.31
CA VAL A 277 -12.50 12.04 13.86
C VAL A 277 -11.63 12.77 14.86
N MET A 278 -10.66 12.09 15.50
CA MET A 278 -9.76 12.71 16.48
C MET A 278 -8.69 13.59 15.82
N PRO A 279 -8.16 14.59 16.56
CA PRO A 279 -7.02 15.38 16.09
C PRO A 279 -5.79 14.48 15.85
N MET A 280 -5.02 14.80 14.81
CA MET A 280 -3.84 14.00 14.41
C MET A 280 -2.80 13.90 15.53
N TRP A 281 -2.56 15.01 16.24
CA TRP A 281 -1.58 15.09 17.32
C TRP A 281 -1.88 14.19 18.52
N LEU A 282 -3.15 13.80 18.71
CA LEU A 282 -3.57 13.02 19.91
C LEU A 282 -3.41 11.52 19.69
N LEU A 283 -3.66 11.01 18.47
CA LEU A 283 -3.67 9.57 18.20
C LEU A 283 -2.74 9.18 17.07
N MET A 284 -2.92 9.74 15.85
CA MET A 284 -2.21 9.25 14.67
C MET A 284 -0.70 9.49 14.73
N GLN A 285 -0.27 10.73 14.96
CA GLN A 285 1.16 11.07 15.00
C GLN A 285 1.93 10.31 16.10
N PRO A 286 1.45 10.28 17.36
CA PRO A 286 2.12 9.51 18.42
C PRO A 286 2.16 8.01 18.12
N ARG A 287 1.06 7.47 17.57
CA ARG A 287 0.99 6.06 17.21
C ARG A 287 1.97 5.72 16.09
N ASP A 288 2.03 6.52 15.02
CA ASP A 288 2.95 6.30 13.91
C ASP A 288 4.40 6.40 14.35
N PHE A 289 4.71 7.29 15.29
CA PHE A 289 6.02 7.37 15.93
C PHE A 289 6.38 6.07 16.68
N MET A 290 5.45 5.56 17.51
CA MET A 290 5.64 4.30 18.23
C MET A 290 5.75 3.10 17.27
N THR A 291 4.94 3.04 16.20
CA THR A 291 5.01 1.94 15.20
C THR A 291 6.31 1.93 14.41
N THR A 292 7.01 3.06 14.29
CA THR A 292 8.31 3.11 13.63
C THR A 292 9.33 2.18 14.30
N PHE A 293 9.33 2.09 15.64
CA PHE A 293 10.20 1.15 16.38
C PHE A 293 9.87 -0.29 16.07
N MET A 294 8.57 -0.59 15.96
CA MET A 294 8.09 -1.94 15.63
C MET A 294 8.49 -2.35 14.22
N PHE A 295 8.27 -1.46 13.24
CA PHE A 295 8.61 -1.74 11.83
C PHE A 295 10.12 -1.88 11.64
N ALA A 296 10.91 -1.04 12.29
CA ALA A 296 12.36 -1.19 12.30
C ALA A 296 12.78 -2.56 12.89
N GLY A 297 12.21 -2.94 14.03
CA GLY A 297 12.46 -4.25 14.65
C GLY A 297 12.01 -5.42 13.76
N MET A 298 10.86 -5.32 13.10
CA MET A 298 10.37 -6.34 12.17
C MET A 298 11.29 -6.50 10.96
N ILE A 299 11.67 -5.42 10.30
CA ILE A 299 12.55 -5.46 9.11
C ILE A 299 13.93 -5.97 9.50
N ILE A 300 14.51 -5.45 10.59
CA ILE A 300 15.82 -5.90 11.09
C ILE A 300 15.75 -7.38 11.46
N GLY A 301 14.71 -7.80 12.19
CA GLY A 301 14.50 -9.20 12.57
C GLY A 301 14.38 -10.13 11.36
N ALA A 302 13.62 -9.73 10.34
CA ALA A 302 13.49 -10.49 9.10
C ALA A 302 14.82 -10.57 8.33
N VAL A 303 15.53 -9.45 8.15
CA VAL A 303 16.81 -9.40 7.43
C VAL A 303 17.89 -10.20 8.17
N VAL A 304 18.07 -9.94 9.46
CA VAL A 304 19.09 -10.64 10.28
C VAL A 304 18.74 -12.13 10.38
N GLY A 305 17.45 -12.45 10.53
CA GLY A 305 16.98 -13.84 10.53
C GLY A 305 17.32 -14.58 9.23
N LEU A 306 17.04 -13.96 8.07
CA LEU A 306 17.40 -14.54 6.77
C LEU A 306 18.92 -14.67 6.58
N VAL A 307 19.72 -13.71 7.11
CA VAL A 307 21.17 -13.77 7.05
C VAL A 307 21.74 -14.91 7.90
N VAL A 308 21.17 -15.17 9.07
CA VAL A 308 21.67 -16.20 10.00
C VAL A 308 21.13 -17.59 9.68
N ALA A 309 19.83 -17.69 9.37
CA ALA A 309 19.17 -18.95 9.09
C ALA A 309 19.51 -19.55 7.74
N HIS A 310 19.90 -18.71 6.77
CA HIS A 310 20.15 -19.10 5.36
C HIS A 310 19.10 -20.07 4.77
N PRO A 311 17.78 -19.83 4.98
CA PRO A 311 16.77 -20.80 4.58
C PRO A 311 16.73 -20.98 3.06
N THR A 312 16.34 -22.19 2.66
CA THR A 312 16.10 -22.48 1.24
C THR A 312 14.75 -21.92 0.79
N MET A 313 14.65 -21.54 -0.47
CA MET A 313 13.39 -21.21 -1.11
C MET A 313 12.70 -22.51 -1.53
N ASN A 314 11.78 -22.99 -0.69
CA ASN A 314 11.07 -24.26 -0.92
C ASN A 314 9.91 -24.11 -1.92
N LEU A 315 9.40 -22.91 -2.13
CA LEU A 315 8.36 -22.68 -3.15
C LEU A 315 8.90 -22.94 -4.56
N PRO A 316 8.06 -23.49 -5.48
CA PRO A 316 8.46 -23.71 -6.87
C PRO A 316 8.80 -22.39 -7.55
N ALA A 317 9.81 -22.42 -8.43
CA ALA A 317 10.23 -21.25 -9.19
C ALA A 317 9.11 -20.74 -10.11
N TYR A 318 8.39 -21.65 -10.75
CA TYR A 318 7.25 -21.38 -11.63
C TYR A 318 6.26 -22.53 -11.60
N THR A 319 4.97 -22.24 -11.43
CA THR A 319 3.90 -23.24 -11.33
C THR A 319 3.04 -23.34 -12.59
N GLY A 320 3.26 -22.47 -13.56
CA GLY A 320 2.48 -22.40 -14.81
C GLY A 320 1.76 -21.05 -14.95
N PHE A 321 1.26 -20.82 -16.17
CA PHE A 321 0.50 -19.60 -16.48
C PHE A 321 -0.91 -19.62 -15.87
N LYS A 322 -1.50 -20.80 -15.69
CA LYS A 322 -2.82 -21.00 -15.09
C LYS A 322 -2.69 -21.63 -13.71
N ASN A 323 -3.34 -21.00 -12.74
CA ASN A 323 -3.48 -21.54 -11.39
C ASN A 323 -4.94 -21.89 -11.14
N ALA A 324 -5.20 -23.11 -10.64
CA ALA A 324 -6.58 -23.61 -10.45
C ALA A 324 -7.41 -22.78 -9.46
N LYS A 325 -6.75 -22.11 -8.49
CA LYS A 325 -7.43 -21.31 -7.46
C LYS A 325 -7.48 -19.81 -7.79
N MET A 326 -6.44 -19.30 -8.48
CA MET A 326 -6.30 -17.87 -8.72
C MET A 326 -6.72 -17.44 -10.13
N GLY A 327 -6.67 -18.33 -11.12
CA GLY A 327 -6.91 -18.00 -12.52
C GLY A 327 -5.62 -17.85 -13.31
N ASP A 328 -5.64 -17.04 -14.39
CA ASP A 328 -4.51 -16.82 -15.27
C ASP A 328 -3.49 -15.85 -14.65
N MET A 329 -2.20 -16.12 -14.81
CA MET A 329 -1.12 -15.29 -14.26
C MET A 329 -1.23 -13.82 -14.71
N PHE A 330 -1.54 -13.58 -15.99
CA PHE A 330 -1.95 -12.26 -16.46
C PHE A 330 -3.48 -12.21 -16.55
N PRO A 331 -4.15 -11.29 -15.88
CA PRO A 331 -3.62 -10.14 -15.12
C PRO A 331 -3.45 -10.38 -13.60
N ILE A 332 -3.81 -11.57 -13.09
CA ILE A 332 -4.04 -11.80 -11.65
C ILE A 332 -2.78 -11.61 -10.80
N LEU A 333 -1.62 -12.10 -11.24
CA LEU A 333 -0.36 -11.89 -10.52
C LEU A 333 -0.09 -10.40 -10.32
N PHE A 334 -0.30 -9.62 -11.37
CA PHE A 334 0.01 -8.18 -11.39
C PHE A 334 -0.87 -7.40 -10.42
N VAL A 335 -2.18 -7.68 -10.40
CA VAL A 335 -3.11 -7.00 -9.48
C VAL A 335 -3.02 -7.53 -8.05
N THR A 336 -2.61 -8.78 -7.84
CA THR A 336 -2.41 -9.35 -6.51
C THR A 336 -1.22 -8.70 -5.81
N VAL A 337 -0.10 -8.47 -6.52
CA VAL A 337 1.06 -7.73 -6.01
C VAL A 337 0.91 -6.25 -6.40
N ALA A 338 -0.10 -5.59 -5.87
CA ALA A 338 -0.30 -4.17 -6.13
C ALA A 338 0.71 -3.31 -5.34
N CYS A 339 0.59 -3.22 -4.02
CA CYS A 339 1.36 -2.28 -3.21
C CYS A 339 2.88 -2.49 -3.32
N GLY A 340 3.37 -3.72 -3.23
CA GLY A 340 4.81 -4.02 -3.35
C GLY A 340 5.44 -3.72 -4.71
N ALA A 341 4.63 -3.44 -5.76
CA ALA A 341 5.09 -3.13 -7.10
C ALA A 341 4.57 -1.77 -7.60
N VAL A 342 3.26 -1.52 -7.54
CA VAL A 342 2.63 -0.27 -8.03
C VAL A 342 1.36 0.01 -7.25
N SER A 343 1.27 1.15 -6.59
CA SER A 343 0.10 1.51 -5.80
C SER A 343 -0.36 2.94 -6.06
N GLY A 344 -1.63 3.11 -6.39
CA GLY A 344 -2.24 4.43 -6.52
C GLY A 344 -2.46 5.13 -5.18
N PHE A 345 -2.68 4.37 -4.11
CA PHE A 345 -2.83 4.91 -2.76
C PHE A 345 -1.60 5.71 -2.30
N HIS A 346 -0.40 5.26 -2.64
CA HIS A 346 0.84 5.96 -2.31
C HIS A 346 0.87 7.38 -2.87
N SER A 347 0.33 7.57 -4.06
CA SER A 347 0.24 8.89 -4.69
C SER A 347 -0.68 9.86 -3.92
N LEU A 348 -1.72 9.34 -3.26
CA LEU A 348 -2.58 10.14 -2.39
C LEU A 348 -1.83 10.56 -1.11
N VAL A 349 -1.03 9.69 -0.53
CA VAL A 349 -0.16 10.00 0.62
C VAL A 349 0.91 11.02 0.21
N SER A 350 1.63 10.75 -0.89
CA SER A 350 2.69 11.62 -1.40
C SER A 350 2.21 13.04 -1.68
N SER A 351 1.03 13.19 -2.32
CA SER A 351 0.46 14.50 -2.66
C SER A 351 -0.37 15.15 -1.55
N GLY A 352 -0.88 14.35 -0.60
CA GLY A 352 -1.76 14.84 0.46
C GLY A 352 -1.02 15.28 1.74
N THR A 353 0.09 14.62 2.05
CA THR A 353 0.81 14.79 3.32
C THR A 353 2.27 15.15 3.10
N SER A 354 3.05 14.30 2.44
CA SER A 354 4.51 14.47 2.33
C SER A 354 4.91 15.72 1.55
N SER A 355 4.10 16.13 0.57
CA SER A 355 4.33 17.37 -0.20
C SER A 355 4.21 18.65 0.63
N LYS A 356 3.50 18.57 1.76
CA LYS A 356 3.31 19.70 2.69
C LYS A 356 4.34 19.73 3.82
N THR A 357 5.17 18.69 3.92
CA THR A 357 6.16 18.57 5.01
C THR A 357 7.59 18.55 4.53
N VAL A 358 7.86 18.19 3.25
CA VAL A 358 9.22 18.17 2.71
C VAL A 358 9.79 19.59 2.63
N SER A 359 10.88 19.84 3.37
CA SER A 359 11.50 21.16 3.49
C SER A 359 12.42 21.54 2.32
N ASN A 360 12.92 20.55 1.57
CA ASN A 360 13.81 20.79 0.42
C ASN A 360 13.50 19.85 -0.73
N GLU A 361 13.50 20.38 -1.97
CA GLU A 361 13.22 19.56 -3.16
C GLU A 361 14.21 18.41 -3.38
N LYS A 362 15.46 18.53 -2.91
CA LYS A 362 16.45 17.43 -3.00
C LYS A 362 15.99 16.15 -2.28
N ASP A 363 15.14 16.30 -1.25
CA ASP A 363 14.67 15.17 -0.46
C ASP A 363 13.48 14.45 -1.11
N MET A 364 12.82 15.05 -2.11
CA MET A 364 11.68 14.46 -2.80
C MET A 364 12.00 13.09 -3.42
N LEU A 365 13.20 12.93 -3.99
CA LEU A 365 13.62 11.64 -4.57
C LEU A 365 13.71 10.57 -3.48
N LYS A 366 14.31 10.89 -2.34
CA LYS A 366 14.42 9.98 -1.21
C LYS A 366 13.03 9.63 -0.65
N VAL A 367 12.19 10.63 -0.47
CA VAL A 367 10.84 10.47 0.11
C VAL A 367 9.91 9.71 -0.83
N GLY A 368 9.74 10.14 -2.07
CA GLY A 368 8.81 9.50 -3.01
C GLY A 368 9.36 8.19 -3.58
N TYR A 369 10.48 8.27 -4.30
CA TYR A 369 11.07 7.10 -4.98
C TYR A 369 11.68 6.10 -4.00
N GLY A 370 12.44 6.61 -3.02
CA GLY A 370 13.18 5.77 -2.05
C GLY A 370 12.25 4.97 -1.14
N ALA A 371 11.16 5.55 -0.67
CA ALA A 371 10.19 4.85 0.18
C ALA A 371 9.53 3.67 -0.56
N MET A 372 9.15 3.85 -1.82
CA MET A 372 8.58 2.78 -2.63
C MET A 372 9.58 1.66 -2.91
N VAL A 373 10.85 1.99 -3.16
CA VAL A 373 11.91 0.99 -3.34
C VAL A 373 12.10 0.16 -2.07
N LEU A 374 12.04 0.79 -0.89
CA LEU A 374 12.12 0.07 0.39
C LEU A 374 10.89 -0.82 0.63
N GLU A 375 9.71 -0.37 0.21
CA GLU A 375 8.49 -1.18 0.28
C GLU A 375 8.56 -2.39 -0.65
N SER A 376 9.11 -2.23 -1.85
CA SER A 376 9.37 -3.36 -2.77
C SER A 376 10.33 -4.37 -2.14
N LEU A 377 11.35 -3.93 -1.41
CA LEU A 377 12.22 -4.82 -0.65
C LEU A 377 11.47 -5.58 0.44
N LEU A 378 10.53 -4.93 1.14
CA LEU A 378 9.66 -5.60 2.11
C LEU A 378 8.81 -6.70 1.45
N ALA A 379 8.29 -6.47 0.24
CA ALA A 379 7.56 -7.49 -0.51
C ALA A 379 8.45 -8.69 -0.89
N VAL A 380 9.72 -8.44 -1.26
CA VAL A 380 10.70 -9.52 -1.49
C VAL A 380 11.01 -10.27 -0.21
N LEU A 381 11.17 -9.59 0.93
CA LEU A 381 11.36 -10.24 2.22
C LEU A 381 10.15 -11.13 2.57
N ALA A 382 8.93 -10.66 2.34
CA ALA A 382 7.72 -11.43 2.59
C ALA A 382 7.65 -12.69 1.70
N LEU A 383 8.02 -12.57 0.43
CA LEU A 383 8.14 -13.70 -0.50
C LEU A 383 9.16 -14.72 -0.01
N CYS A 384 10.33 -14.27 0.44
CA CYS A 384 11.41 -15.14 0.94
C CYS A 384 11.02 -15.84 2.25
N VAL A 385 10.35 -15.13 3.16
CA VAL A 385 9.81 -15.73 4.40
C VAL A 385 8.76 -16.78 4.10
N ALA A 386 7.84 -16.52 3.18
CA ALA A 386 6.85 -17.51 2.75
C ALA A 386 7.50 -18.72 2.08
N GLY A 387 8.56 -18.49 1.29
CA GLY A 387 9.35 -19.53 0.66
C GLY A 387 10.10 -20.42 1.68
N ALA A 388 10.62 -19.81 2.73
CA ALA A 388 11.26 -20.52 3.84
C ALA A 388 10.26 -21.32 4.69
N ALA A 389 9.04 -20.80 4.84
CA ALA A 389 7.96 -21.43 5.60
C ALA A 389 7.24 -22.54 4.83
N ALA A 390 7.43 -22.66 3.52
CA ALA A 390 6.86 -23.72 2.70
C ALA A 390 7.51 -25.07 3.02
N ALA A 391 6.74 -26.16 2.88
CA ALA A 391 7.24 -27.50 3.08
C ALA A 391 8.30 -27.88 2.02
N ALA A 392 9.13 -28.87 2.31
CA ALA A 392 10.20 -29.32 1.40
C ALA A 392 9.69 -29.85 0.06
N ASP A 393 8.43 -30.28 0.00
CA ASP A 393 7.75 -30.72 -1.23
C ASP A 393 7.21 -29.57 -2.09
N GLY A 394 7.44 -28.32 -1.69
CA GLY A 394 6.94 -27.12 -2.38
C GLY A 394 5.53 -26.69 -1.97
N THR A 395 4.90 -27.39 -1.02
CA THR A 395 3.57 -27.03 -0.54
C THR A 395 3.64 -25.72 0.27
N ALA A 396 2.85 -24.73 -0.12
CA ALA A 396 2.80 -23.44 0.59
C ALA A 396 2.26 -23.62 2.01
N ALA A 397 2.79 -22.84 2.95
CA ALA A 397 2.30 -22.80 4.32
C ALA A 397 0.81 -22.39 4.37
N THR A 398 0.07 -22.97 5.31
CA THR A 398 -1.36 -22.69 5.52
C THR A 398 -1.57 -21.54 6.49
N GLY A 399 -2.60 -20.75 6.29
CA GLY A 399 -2.94 -19.61 7.13
C GLY A 399 -3.14 -18.33 6.32
N THR A 400 -3.45 -17.23 7.02
CA THR A 400 -3.47 -15.91 6.39
C THR A 400 -2.04 -15.46 6.06
N PRO A 401 -1.84 -14.61 5.05
CA PRO A 401 -0.51 -14.07 4.75
C PRO A 401 0.20 -13.45 5.96
N PHE A 402 -0.56 -12.82 6.84
CA PHE A 402 -0.03 -12.25 8.10
C PHE A 402 0.48 -13.33 9.04
N GLN A 403 -0.26 -14.41 9.20
CA GLN A 403 0.15 -15.54 10.05
C GLN A 403 1.40 -16.22 9.48
N ILE A 404 1.47 -16.44 8.16
CA ILE A 404 2.63 -17.04 7.49
C ILE A 404 3.87 -16.18 7.70
N PHE A 405 3.77 -14.88 7.46
CA PHE A 405 4.91 -13.97 7.62
C PHE A 405 5.34 -13.86 9.09
N SER A 406 4.38 -13.69 10.00
CA SER A 406 4.66 -13.57 11.44
C SER A 406 5.31 -14.83 11.99
N ALA A 407 4.78 -16.01 11.66
CA ALA A 407 5.35 -17.29 12.11
C ALA A 407 6.75 -17.52 11.53
N GLY A 408 6.96 -17.22 10.25
CA GLY A 408 8.26 -17.38 9.60
C GLY A 408 9.35 -16.52 10.22
N VAL A 409 9.08 -15.21 10.44
CA VAL A 409 10.07 -14.32 11.08
C VAL A 409 10.22 -14.64 12.57
N ALA A 410 9.15 -15.02 13.26
CA ALA A 410 9.25 -15.46 14.66
C ALA A 410 10.16 -16.68 14.81
N GLY A 411 10.09 -17.66 13.88
CA GLY A 411 11.02 -18.80 13.84
C GLY A 411 12.48 -18.38 13.66
N PHE A 412 12.75 -17.31 12.92
CA PHE A 412 14.12 -16.77 12.86
C PHE A 412 14.54 -16.10 14.17
N LEU A 413 13.64 -15.36 14.83
CA LEU A 413 13.93 -14.70 16.10
C LEU A 413 14.19 -15.72 17.24
N GLU A 414 13.55 -16.89 17.18
CA GLU A 414 13.79 -18.00 18.11
C GLU A 414 15.25 -18.48 18.07
N MET A 415 15.90 -18.45 16.91
CA MET A 415 17.30 -18.83 16.77
C MET A 415 18.26 -17.90 17.57
N PHE A 416 17.80 -16.70 17.92
CA PHE A 416 18.52 -15.77 18.80
C PHE A 416 18.14 -15.89 20.27
N GLY A 417 17.41 -16.94 20.64
CA GLY A 417 16.99 -17.20 22.03
C GLY A 417 15.77 -16.38 22.48
N ILE A 418 15.05 -15.72 21.56
CA ILE A 418 13.80 -15.04 21.89
C ILE A 418 12.70 -16.11 22.05
N PRO A 419 11.95 -16.13 23.18
CA PRO A 419 10.85 -17.09 23.34
C PRO A 419 9.84 -17.03 22.20
N VAL A 420 9.44 -18.17 21.65
CA VAL A 420 8.52 -18.28 20.50
C VAL A 420 7.25 -17.44 20.67
N TYR A 421 6.64 -17.52 21.86
CA TYR A 421 5.44 -16.75 22.17
C TYR A 421 5.66 -15.22 22.04
N VAL A 422 6.78 -14.71 22.58
CA VAL A 422 7.12 -13.28 22.50
C VAL A 422 7.37 -12.87 21.05
N ALA A 423 8.15 -13.67 20.32
CA ALA A 423 8.45 -13.42 18.91
C ALA A 423 7.18 -13.42 18.04
N GLN A 424 6.29 -14.39 18.25
CA GLN A 424 5.02 -14.47 17.52
C GLN A 424 4.09 -13.31 17.85
N CYS A 425 3.92 -12.95 19.13
CA CYS A 425 3.12 -11.80 19.54
C CYS A 425 3.66 -10.50 18.92
N PHE A 426 4.99 -10.30 18.98
CA PHE A 426 5.65 -9.13 18.38
C PHE A 426 5.39 -9.08 16.87
N MET A 427 5.65 -10.15 16.16
CA MET A 427 5.49 -10.17 14.69
C MET A 427 4.04 -10.04 14.25
N THR A 428 3.11 -10.73 14.91
CA THR A 428 1.67 -10.63 14.61
C THR A 428 1.17 -9.21 14.81
N MET A 429 1.62 -8.55 15.89
CA MET A 429 1.29 -7.15 16.11
C MET A 429 1.92 -6.23 15.06
N CYS A 430 3.19 -6.43 14.69
CA CYS A 430 3.85 -5.61 13.66
C CYS A 430 3.09 -5.64 12.34
N VAL A 431 2.71 -6.85 11.88
CA VAL A 431 2.00 -7.01 10.60
C VAL A 431 0.57 -6.44 10.69
N SER A 432 -0.10 -6.63 11.83
CA SER A 432 -1.43 -6.04 12.06
C SER A 432 -1.35 -4.51 12.12
N ALA A 433 -0.28 -3.96 12.69
CA ALA A 433 -0.05 -2.51 12.74
C ALA A 433 0.14 -1.91 11.33
N LEU A 434 0.76 -2.63 10.38
CA LEU A 434 0.82 -2.19 8.97
C LEU A 434 -0.59 -1.96 8.40
N ALA A 435 -1.52 -2.90 8.63
CA ALA A 435 -2.89 -2.76 8.17
C ALA A 435 -3.65 -1.65 8.91
N LEU A 436 -3.51 -1.56 10.23
CA LEU A 436 -4.20 -0.55 11.05
C LEU A 436 -3.75 0.87 10.72
N THR A 437 -2.45 1.09 10.48
CA THR A 437 -1.91 2.41 10.08
C THR A 437 -2.47 2.86 8.74
N SER A 438 -2.55 1.92 7.78
CA SER A 438 -3.18 2.20 6.49
C SER A 438 -4.69 2.47 6.62
N LEU A 439 -5.39 1.73 7.49
CA LEU A 439 -6.83 1.94 7.74
C LEU A 439 -7.15 3.34 8.26
N ASP A 440 -6.33 3.89 9.15
CA ASP A 440 -6.54 5.25 9.68
C ASP A 440 -6.43 6.30 8.58
N SER A 441 -5.38 6.19 7.77
CA SER A 441 -5.15 7.10 6.64
C SER A 441 -6.26 6.97 5.60
N VAL A 442 -6.66 5.74 5.26
CA VAL A 442 -7.71 5.45 4.28
C VAL A 442 -9.08 5.93 4.75
N ALA A 443 -9.44 5.72 6.01
CA ALA A 443 -10.71 6.19 6.56
C ALA A 443 -10.81 7.72 6.53
N ARG A 444 -9.71 8.40 6.83
CA ARG A 444 -9.61 9.86 6.75
C ARG A 444 -9.71 10.35 5.30
N ILE A 445 -8.97 9.72 4.37
CA ILE A 445 -9.03 10.05 2.93
C ILE A 445 -10.45 9.80 2.39
N GLY A 446 -11.07 8.67 2.75
CA GLY A 446 -12.44 8.33 2.33
C GLY A 446 -13.45 9.35 2.82
N ARG A 447 -13.40 9.72 4.09
CA ARG A 447 -14.22 10.79 4.64
C ARG A 447 -14.01 12.12 3.90
N MET A 448 -12.75 12.53 3.69
CA MET A 448 -12.43 13.78 3.01
C MET A 448 -12.90 13.76 1.55
N SER A 449 -12.67 12.66 0.83
CA SER A 449 -13.16 12.50 -0.55
C SER A 449 -14.68 12.60 -0.64
N PHE A 450 -15.40 12.01 0.32
CA PHE A 450 -16.85 12.13 0.41
C PHE A 450 -17.28 13.57 0.68
N GLN A 451 -16.66 14.26 1.63
CA GLN A 451 -16.95 15.65 1.93
C GLN A 451 -16.69 16.57 0.72
N GLU A 452 -15.54 16.43 0.07
CA GLU A 452 -15.16 17.23 -1.10
C GLU A 452 -16.08 16.97 -2.30
N LEU A 453 -16.67 15.78 -2.44
CA LEU A 453 -17.61 15.45 -3.51
C LEU A 453 -18.88 16.32 -3.44
N PHE A 454 -19.33 16.65 -2.23
CA PHE A 454 -20.55 17.43 -1.98
C PHE A 454 -20.26 18.91 -1.59
N SER A 455 -18.99 19.26 -1.39
CA SER A 455 -18.60 20.63 -1.04
C SER A 455 -18.82 21.61 -2.22
N THR A 456 -19.08 22.87 -1.86
CA THR A 456 -19.20 24.00 -2.78
C THR A 456 -18.25 25.11 -2.34
N ASP A 457 -17.95 26.04 -3.26
CA ASP A 457 -17.06 27.17 -2.99
C ASP A 457 -17.61 28.07 -1.85
N ASP A 458 -18.93 28.10 -1.65
CA ASP A 458 -19.61 28.81 -0.56
C ASP A 458 -20.41 27.81 0.30
N MET A 459 -19.78 27.31 1.36
CA MET A 459 -20.41 26.37 2.30
C MET A 459 -21.27 27.07 3.35
N GLU A 460 -21.10 28.38 3.57
CA GLU A 460 -21.92 29.12 4.56
C GLU A 460 -23.36 29.24 4.08
N HIS A 461 -23.56 29.47 2.79
CA HIS A 461 -24.87 29.59 2.14
C HIS A 461 -25.36 28.28 1.50
N ALA A 462 -24.64 27.16 1.69
CA ALA A 462 -25.03 25.86 1.12
C ALA A 462 -26.32 25.33 1.74
N GLU A 463 -27.07 24.57 0.94
CA GLU A 463 -28.28 23.87 1.39
C GLU A 463 -28.02 22.93 2.56
N GLY A 464 -29.00 22.79 3.47
CA GLY A 464 -28.84 22.04 4.72
C GLY A 464 -28.38 20.58 4.53
N TRP A 465 -28.84 19.90 3.48
CA TRP A 465 -28.43 18.55 3.17
C TRP A 465 -26.93 18.45 2.80
N ARG A 466 -26.39 19.47 2.12
CA ARG A 466 -24.94 19.52 1.82
C ARG A 466 -24.12 19.74 3.08
N LYS A 467 -24.57 20.63 3.98
CA LYS A 467 -23.94 20.82 5.30
C LYS A 467 -23.90 19.53 6.09
N LEU A 468 -24.99 18.73 6.04
CA LEU A 468 -25.05 17.41 6.68
C LEU A 468 -24.04 16.44 6.08
N LEU A 469 -24.00 16.30 4.75
CA LEU A 469 -23.07 15.40 4.06
C LEU A 469 -21.60 15.81 4.26
N CYS A 470 -21.31 17.11 4.36
CA CYS A 470 -19.98 17.64 4.64
C CYS A 470 -19.63 17.63 6.13
N ASN A 471 -20.57 17.26 7.04
CA ASN A 471 -20.27 17.13 8.45
C ASN A 471 -19.27 16.00 8.69
N LYS A 472 -18.25 16.28 9.49
CA LYS A 472 -17.14 15.36 9.79
C LYS A 472 -17.61 14.01 10.36
N TYR A 473 -18.55 14.03 11.27
CA TYR A 473 -19.04 12.81 11.92
C TYR A 473 -19.96 12.03 10.99
N PHE A 474 -20.88 12.70 10.31
CA PHE A 474 -21.82 12.06 9.39
C PHE A 474 -21.09 11.39 8.22
N SER A 475 -20.18 12.10 7.56
CA SER A 475 -19.39 11.56 6.44
C SER A 475 -18.51 10.37 6.86
N THR A 476 -17.97 10.40 8.10
CA THR A 476 -17.22 9.25 8.66
C THR A 476 -18.14 8.05 8.86
N VAL A 477 -19.31 8.24 9.49
CA VAL A 477 -20.27 7.15 9.73
C VAL A 477 -20.72 6.52 8.40
N VAL A 478 -21.06 7.33 7.40
CA VAL A 478 -21.47 6.83 6.07
C VAL A 478 -20.35 6.00 5.43
N THR A 479 -19.13 6.52 5.42
CA THR A 479 -17.98 5.84 4.83
C THR A 479 -17.71 4.51 5.55
N LEU A 480 -17.70 4.50 6.87
CA LEU A 480 -17.42 3.30 7.66
C LEU A 480 -18.58 2.28 7.59
N ALA A 481 -19.84 2.72 7.55
CA ALA A 481 -20.97 1.82 7.40
C ALA A 481 -20.94 1.11 6.04
N CYS A 482 -20.66 1.84 4.95
CA CYS A 482 -20.46 1.22 3.63
C CYS A 482 -19.28 0.24 3.63
N GLY A 483 -18.14 0.61 4.22
CA GLY A 483 -16.99 -0.26 4.39
C GLY A 483 -17.32 -1.51 5.19
N PHE A 484 -18.08 -1.38 6.29
CA PHE A 484 -18.50 -2.51 7.12
C PHE A 484 -19.39 -3.50 6.34
N ILE A 485 -20.34 -3.01 5.55
CA ILE A 485 -21.17 -3.87 4.70
C ILE A 485 -20.29 -4.68 3.74
N LEU A 486 -19.26 -4.07 3.16
CA LEU A 486 -18.33 -4.73 2.26
C LEU A 486 -17.44 -5.78 2.94
N THR A 487 -17.22 -5.73 4.25
CA THR A 487 -16.47 -6.80 4.95
C THR A 487 -17.15 -8.17 4.84
N LYS A 488 -18.47 -8.20 4.59
CA LYS A 488 -19.21 -9.45 4.39
C LYS A 488 -18.77 -10.24 3.15
N ILE A 489 -18.09 -9.58 2.20
CA ILE A 489 -17.45 -10.24 1.06
C ILE A 489 -16.28 -11.14 1.51
N GLY A 490 -15.59 -10.77 2.57
CA GLY A 490 -14.37 -11.42 3.07
C GLY A 490 -13.11 -10.98 2.30
N TYR A 491 -11.98 -10.82 3.01
CA TYR A 491 -10.76 -10.21 2.44
C TYR A 491 -10.23 -10.98 1.22
N SER A 492 -10.28 -12.32 1.24
CA SER A 492 -9.76 -13.14 0.13
C SER A 492 -10.51 -12.92 -1.19
N ASN A 493 -11.82 -12.69 -1.11
CA ASN A 493 -12.66 -12.42 -2.27
C ASN A 493 -12.55 -10.98 -2.77
N ILE A 494 -12.33 -10.03 -1.85
CA ILE A 494 -12.22 -8.60 -2.20
C ILE A 494 -10.80 -8.21 -2.66
N TRP A 495 -9.77 -9.03 -2.34
CA TRP A 495 -8.37 -8.72 -2.61
C TRP A 495 -8.05 -8.46 -4.10
N PRO A 496 -8.51 -9.27 -5.07
CA PRO A 496 -8.28 -8.97 -6.49
C PRO A 496 -8.93 -7.66 -6.94
N LEU A 497 -10.11 -7.33 -6.38
CA LEU A 497 -10.80 -6.07 -6.65
C LEU A 497 -10.05 -4.89 -6.04
N PHE A 498 -9.54 -5.04 -4.80
CA PHE A 498 -8.66 -4.07 -4.17
C PHE A 498 -7.41 -3.80 -5.02
N GLY A 499 -6.71 -4.85 -5.46
CA GLY A 499 -5.52 -4.72 -6.28
C GLY A 499 -5.80 -4.03 -7.61
N SER A 500 -6.88 -4.41 -8.30
CA SER A 500 -7.29 -3.78 -9.56
C SER A 500 -7.65 -2.31 -9.39
N ALA A 501 -8.41 -1.96 -8.34
CA ALA A 501 -8.77 -0.58 -8.05
C ALA A 501 -7.56 0.27 -7.67
N ASN A 502 -6.64 -0.27 -6.87
CA ASN A 502 -5.41 0.39 -6.46
C ASN A 502 -4.49 0.70 -7.64
N GLN A 503 -4.33 -0.24 -8.55
CA GLN A 503 -3.52 -0.06 -9.75
C GLN A 503 -4.20 0.83 -10.79
N LEU A 504 -5.54 0.77 -10.91
CA LEU A 504 -6.27 1.72 -11.75
C LEU A 504 -6.11 3.15 -11.24
N LEU A 505 -6.13 3.35 -9.92
CA LEU A 505 -5.82 4.64 -9.31
C LEU A 505 -4.42 5.13 -9.70
N SER A 506 -3.40 4.25 -9.70
CA SER A 506 -2.06 4.57 -10.18
C SER A 506 -2.06 5.00 -11.65
N ALA A 507 -2.80 4.30 -12.51
CA ALA A 507 -2.94 4.67 -13.92
C ALA A 507 -3.61 6.07 -14.10
N LEU A 508 -4.63 6.38 -13.29
CA LEU A 508 -5.29 7.70 -13.30
C LEU A 508 -4.35 8.82 -12.82
N VAL A 509 -3.48 8.52 -11.87
CA VAL A 509 -2.41 9.44 -11.43
C VAL A 509 -1.38 9.60 -12.55
N LEU A 510 -0.90 8.53 -13.16
CA LEU A 510 0.08 8.58 -14.25
C LEU A 510 -0.40 9.41 -15.45
N ILE A 511 -1.67 9.28 -15.86
CA ILE A 511 -2.20 10.12 -16.95
C ILE A 511 -2.24 11.59 -16.56
N THR A 512 -2.58 11.91 -15.30
CA THR A 512 -2.56 13.28 -14.78
C THR A 512 -1.14 13.85 -14.78
N LEU A 513 -0.16 13.06 -14.36
CA LEU A 513 1.26 13.42 -14.42
C LEU A 513 1.74 13.64 -15.84
N CYS A 514 1.30 12.82 -16.81
CA CYS A 514 1.60 13.01 -18.23
C CYS A 514 1.08 14.38 -18.73
N VAL A 515 -0.14 14.78 -18.33
CA VAL A 515 -0.71 16.09 -18.68
C VAL A 515 0.06 17.22 -18.00
N PHE A 516 0.35 17.10 -16.69
CA PHE A 516 1.13 18.08 -15.93
C PHE A 516 2.51 18.32 -16.55
N LEU A 517 3.29 17.28 -16.81
CA LEU A 517 4.63 17.39 -17.39
C LEU A 517 4.57 18.00 -18.81
N LYS A 518 3.57 17.61 -19.62
CA LYS A 518 3.36 18.21 -20.95
C LYS A 518 3.08 19.71 -20.87
N VAL A 519 2.16 20.12 -19.98
CA VAL A 519 1.77 21.54 -19.83
C VAL A 519 2.94 22.37 -19.32
N THR A 520 3.75 21.83 -18.41
CA THR A 520 4.94 22.50 -17.87
C THR A 520 6.17 22.41 -18.76
N GLY A 521 6.06 21.77 -19.93
CA GLY A 521 7.16 21.65 -20.91
C GLY A 521 8.25 20.65 -20.53
N ARG A 522 7.97 19.77 -19.56
CA ARG A 522 8.89 18.72 -19.09
C ARG A 522 8.70 17.42 -19.87
N GLU A 523 9.71 16.56 -19.79
CA GLU A 523 9.69 15.26 -20.46
C GLU A 523 8.67 14.32 -19.80
N ASN A 524 7.72 13.81 -20.57
CA ASN A 524 6.66 12.92 -20.11
C ASN A 524 6.64 11.54 -20.77
N LYS A 525 7.54 11.28 -21.74
CA LYS A 525 7.52 10.04 -22.54
C LYS A 525 7.82 8.80 -21.70
N THR A 526 8.58 8.97 -20.63
CA THR A 526 8.91 7.90 -19.69
C THR A 526 7.71 7.35 -18.92
N LEU A 527 6.63 8.13 -18.81
CA LEU A 527 5.40 7.72 -18.12
C LEU A 527 4.43 6.91 -19.00
N PHE A 528 4.58 6.96 -20.33
CA PHE A 528 3.66 6.24 -21.23
C PHE A 528 3.72 4.72 -21.10
N PRO A 529 4.91 4.07 -21.06
CA PRO A 529 4.97 2.61 -20.92
C PRO A 529 4.28 2.13 -19.62
N PRO A 530 4.60 2.68 -18.41
CA PRO A 530 3.88 2.31 -17.20
C PRO A 530 2.37 2.58 -17.30
N LEU A 531 1.96 3.72 -17.84
CA LEU A 531 0.55 4.07 -17.99
C LEU A 531 -0.20 3.04 -18.84
N ILE A 532 0.32 2.68 -20.02
CA ILE A 532 -0.35 1.75 -20.94
C ILE A 532 -0.43 0.37 -20.32
N ILE A 533 0.67 -0.12 -19.73
CA ILE A 533 0.71 -1.45 -19.10
C ILE A 533 -0.29 -1.50 -17.93
N MET A 534 -0.32 -0.46 -17.08
CA MET A 534 -1.23 -0.43 -15.95
C MET A 534 -2.71 -0.39 -16.38
N LEU A 535 -3.05 0.35 -17.44
CA LEU A 535 -4.39 0.34 -18.00
C LEU A 535 -4.76 -1.04 -18.55
N CYS A 536 -3.87 -1.69 -19.31
CA CYS A 536 -4.10 -3.04 -19.83
C CYS A 536 -4.33 -4.05 -18.70
N VAL A 537 -3.44 -4.09 -17.71
CA VAL A 537 -3.55 -5.01 -16.57
C VAL A 537 -4.86 -4.81 -15.81
N THR A 538 -5.17 -3.56 -15.45
CA THR A 538 -6.31 -3.27 -14.56
C THR A 538 -7.66 -3.47 -15.25
N PHE A 539 -7.80 -3.02 -16.50
CA PHE A 539 -9.06 -3.25 -17.22
C PHE A 539 -9.26 -4.72 -17.57
N THR A 540 -8.21 -5.46 -17.94
CA THR A 540 -8.33 -6.91 -18.14
C THR A 540 -8.78 -7.61 -16.87
N ALA A 541 -8.17 -7.30 -15.71
CA ALA A 541 -8.56 -7.88 -14.44
C ALA A 541 -10.02 -7.58 -14.05
N LEU A 542 -10.46 -6.33 -14.25
CA LEU A 542 -11.85 -5.93 -13.95
C LEU A 542 -12.85 -6.61 -14.89
N VAL A 543 -12.51 -6.74 -16.18
CA VAL A 543 -13.37 -7.43 -17.18
C VAL A 543 -13.47 -8.92 -16.86
N GLU A 544 -12.35 -9.60 -16.62
CA GLU A 544 -12.35 -11.03 -16.25
C GLU A 544 -13.14 -11.28 -14.97
N ARG A 545 -12.95 -10.42 -13.94
CA ARG A 545 -13.71 -10.54 -12.71
C ARG A 545 -15.20 -10.34 -12.93
N THR A 546 -15.58 -9.35 -13.75
CA THR A 546 -16.98 -9.08 -14.10
C THR A 546 -17.59 -10.26 -14.82
N ILE A 547 -16.91 -10.84 -15.81
CA ILE A 547 -17.38 -12.02 -16.55
C ILE A 547 -17.56 -13.21 -15.60
N ALA A 548 -16.60 -13.48 -14.73
CA ALA A 548 -16.68 -14.58 -13.76
C ALA A 548 -17.87 -14.42 -12.81
N LEU A 549 -18.13 -13.19 -12.32
CA LEU A 549 -19.25 -12.89 -11.46
C LEU A 549 -20.60 -13.05 -12.18
N VAL A 550 -20.71 -12.58 -13.43
CA VAL A 550 -21.93 -12.75 -14.27
C VAL A 550 -22.21 -14.24 -14.51
N HIS A 551 -21.17 -15.05 -14.78
CA HIS A 551 -21.32 -16.50 -14.92
C HIS A 551 -21.78 -17.16 -13.62
N ALA A 552 -21.27 -16.74 -12.46
CA ALA A 552 -21.72 -17.25 -11.16
C ALA A 552 -23.21 -16.96 -10.91
N PHE A 553 -23.70 -15.77 -11.31
CA PHE A 553 -25.12 -15.45 -11.27
C PHE A 553 -25.95 -16.32 -12.24
N GLY A 554 -25.45 -16.52 -13.47
CA GLY A 554 -26.11 -17.39 -14.47
C GLY A 554 -26.19 -18.85 -14.02
N ALA A 555 -25.20 -19.34 -13.29
CA ALA A 555 -25.16 -20.70 -12.72
C ALA A 555 -25.96 -20.83 -11.41
N GLY A 556 -26.52 -19.76 -10.86
CA GLY A 556 -27.27 -19.78 -9.60
C GLY A 556 -26.41 -20.02 -8.34
N THR A 557 -25.09 -19.89 -8.44
CA THR A 557 -24.15 -20.10 -7.33
C THR A 557 -23.80 -18.79 -6.59
N ALA A 558 -24.19 -17.65 -7.14
CA ALA A 558 -23.85 -16.34 -6.60
C ALA A 558 -24.76 -15.93 -5.44
N VAL A 559 -24.15 -15.39 -4.39
CA VAL A 559 -24.84 -14.73 -3.27
C VAL A 559 -24.74 -13.21 -3.45
N PHE A 560 -25.87 -12.51 -3.43
CA PHE A 560 -25.89 -11.06 -3.68
C PHE A 560 -24.95 -10.26 -2.75
N MET A 561 -24.90 -10.61 -1.46
CA MET A 561 -24.05 -9.91 -0.49
C MET A 561 -22.55 -10.13 -0.70
N VAL A 562 -22.15 -11.11 -1.50
CA VAL A 562 -20.75 -11.41 -1.82
C VAL A 562 -20.46 -11.08 -3.27
N GLU A 563 -21.03 -11.83 -4.20
CA GLU A 563 -20.78 -11.67 -5.66
C GLU A 563 -21.48 -10.45 -6.23
N GLY A 564 -22.69 -10.12 -5.76
CA GLY A 564 -23.43 -8.96 -6.25
C GLY A 564 -22.78 -7.63 -5.91
N LEU A 565 -22.31 -7.47 -4.67
CA LEU A 565 -21.58 -6.26 -4.27
C LEU A 565 -20.28 -6.12 -5.04
N GLN A 566 -19.54 -7.21 -5.25
CA GLN A 566 -18.33 -7.18 -6.08
C GLN A 566 -18.62 -6.77 -7.52
N LEU A 567 -19.69 -7.31 -8.12
CA LEU A 567 -20.08 -7.00 -9.50
C LEU A 567 -20.43 -5.51 -9.65
N ILE A 568 -21.22 -4.96 -8.74
CA ILE A 568 -21.57 -3.54 -8.73
C ILE A 568 -20.32 -2.66 -8.66
N ILE A 569 -19.42 -2.96 -7.74
CA ILE A 569 -18.19 -2.18 -7.55
C ILE A 569 -17.27 -2.30 -8.76
N ALA A 570 -17.09 -3.51 -9.33
CA ALA A 570 -16.25 -3.72 -10.50
C ALA A 570 -16.75 -2.91 -11.70
N ILE A 571 -18.07 -2.91 -11.95
CA ILE A 571 -18.68 -2.11 -13.03
C ILE A 571 -18.51 -0.61 -12.77
N LEU A 572 -18.74 -0.13 -11.54
CA LEU A 572 -18.56 1.28 -11.19
C LEU A 572 -17.12 1.74 -11.40
N LEU A 573 -16.14 0.95 -10.95
CA LEU A 573 -14.71 1.25 -11.15
C LEU A 573 -14.34 1.29 -12.64
N MET A 574 -14.83 0.33 -13.44
CA MET A 574 -14.60 0.33 -14.89
C MET A 574 -15.17 1.58 -15.56
N VAL A 575 -16.43 1.89 -15.30
CA VAL A 575 -17.12 3.04 -15.91
C VAL A 575 -16.40 4.34 -15.53
N LEU A 576 -16.13 4.54 -14.24
CA LEU A 576 -15.39 5.71 -13.76
C LEU A 576 -14.00 5.79 -14.37
N GLY A 577 -13.28 4.67 -14.40
CA GLY A 577 -11.94 4.59 -15.00
C GLY A 577 -11.95 4.98 -16.48
N ILE A 578 -12.87 4.43 -17.27
CA ILE A 578 -13.02 4.77 -18.70
C ILE A 578 -13.30 6.26 -18.90
N ILE A 579 -14.22 6.84 -18.14
CA ILE A 579 -14.58 8.25 -18.26
C ILE A 579 -13.39 9.14 -17.91
N ILE A 580 -12.65 8.83 -16.83
CA ILE A 580 -11.48 9.62 -16.40
C ILE A 580 -10.35 9.48 -17.43
N VAL A 581 -10.06 8.27 -17.92
CA VAL A 581 -9.04 8.03 -18.96
C VAL A 581 -9.40 8.76 -20.24
N TYR A 582 -10.65 8.73 -20.67
CA TYR A 582 -11.10 9.45 -21.87
C TYR A 582 -10.95 10.97 -21.71
N THR A 583 -11.43 11.53 -20.60
CA THR A 583 -11.35 12.98 -20.34
C THR A 583 -9.91 13.45 -20.22
N SER A 584 -9.07 12.73 -19.49
CA SER A 584 -7.65 13.04 -19.32
C SER A 584 -6.86 12.84 -20.62
N GLY A 585 -7.18 11.78 -21.38
CA GLY A 585 -6.57 11.51 -22.68
C GLY A 585 -6.85 12.63 -23.69
N LYS A 586 -8.08 13.16 -23.70
CA LYS A 586 -8.42 14.31 -24.55
C LYS A 586 -7.50 15.52 -24.26
N GLU A 587 -7.28 15.86 -22.99
CA GLU A 587 -6.36 16.95 -22.60
C GLU A 587 -4.90 16.60 -22.95
N LEU A 588 -4.51 15.33 -22.80
CA LEU A 588 -3.17 14.86 -23.12
C LEU A 588 -2.85 14.99 -24.63
N PHE A 589 -3.81 14.73 -25.53
CA PHE A 589 -3.59 14.74 -26.98
C PHE A 589 -3.98 16.05 -27.66
N GLN A 590 -4.63 17.00 -26.97
CA GLN A 590 -4.89 18.33 -27.54
C GLN A 590 -3.58 19.06 -27.85
N LYS A 591 -3.50 19.68 -29.04
CA LYS A 591 -2.37 20.55 -29.43
C LYS A 591 -2.35 21.77 -28.51
N LYS A 592 -1.16 22.20 -28.09
CA LYS A 592 -0.94 23.45 -27.33
C LYS A 592 -1.60 24.65 -28.06
N GLY A 593 -2.78 25.01 -27.64
CA GLY A 593 -3.48 26.23 -28.09
C GLY A 593 -4.45 26.66 -27.00
N VAL A 594 -4.17 27.82 -26.41
CA VAL A 594 -5.18 28.68 -25.77
C VAL A 594 -5.49 28.49 -24.27
N LYS A 595 -4.73 27.84 -23.42
CA LYS A 595 -4.90 28.07 -21.96
C LYS A 595 -3.63 28.58 -21.25
N ASN A 596 -2.71 29.20 -22.00
CA ASN A 596 -1.41 29.64 -21.46
C ASN A 596 -1.43 30.96 -20.65
N ALA A 597 -2.57 31.59 -20.40
CA ALA A 597 -2.62 32.88 -19.66
C ALA A 597 -2.60 32.74 -18.13
N GLN A 598 -2.99 31.58 -17.59
CA GLN A 598 -3.05 31.35 -16.11
C GLN A 598 -1.87 30.54 -15.54
N VAL A 599 -1.03 29.94 -16.39
CA VAL A 599 0.07 29.03 -15.96
C VAL A 599 1.44 29.73 -15.98
N LYS A 600 1.55 30.97 -16.51
CA LYS A 600 2.83 31.69 -16.58
C LYS A 600 3.33 32.28 -15.25
N ASN A 601 2.54 32.19 -14.18
CA ASN A 601 2.88 32.72 -12.85
C ASN A 601 2.98 31.61 -11.79
N ALA A 602 3.29 30.36 -12.17
CA ALA A 602 3.56 29.27 -11.24
C ALA A 602 4.98 28.73 -11.40
#